data_16f616bb60eef57f61c42760822664c6
#
_entry.id   16f616bb60eef57f61c42760822664c6
#
_cell.length_a   1.000
_cell.length_b   1.000
_cell.length_c   1.000
_cell.angle_alpha   90.00
_cell.angle_beta   90.00
_cell.angle_gamma   90.00
#
_symmetry.space_group_name_H-M   'P 1'
#
loop_
_entity.id
_entity.type
_entity.pdbx_description
1 polymer ?
#
loop_
_entity_poly.entity_id
_entity_poly.type
_entity_poly.pdbx_seq_one_letter_code
_entity_poly.pdbx_strand_id
1 'polypeptide(L)' 'QLTPEEFSQFQELNIAYMDKHGFPFIIAVKGLTKSEILTQFKIRVNNSNPVEFDEACMQVEKIAKLRITEILD' A
#
# COMPACT_ATOMS: atom_id res chain seq x y z
N GLN A 1 -6.27 13.77 -6.48
CA GLN A 1 -7.47 13.79 -5.65
C GLN A 1 -8.39 12.61 -5.94
N LEU A 2 -9.04 12.10 -4.92
CA LEU A 2 -9.95 10.96 -5.05
C LEU A 2 -11.38 11.44 -5.23
N THR A 3 -12.12 10.74 -6.11
CA THR A 3 -13.58 10.93 -6.16
C THR A 3 -14.20 10.30 -4.90
N PRO A 4 -15.47 10.64 -4.57
CA PRO A 4 -16.15 9.99 -3.44
C PRO A 4 -16.17 8.47 -3.57
N GLU A 5 -16.37 7.93 -4.78
CA GLU A 5 -16.39 6.49 -5.03
C GLU A 5 -15.01 5.87 -4.78
N GLU A 6 -13.96 6.52 -5.25
CA GLU A 6 -12.58 6.07 -5.03
C GLU A 6 -12.23 6.08 -3.55
N PHE A 7 -12.62 7.15 -2.85
CA PHE A 7 -12.39 7.26 -1.42
C PHE A 7 -13.06 6.11 -0.66
N SER A 8 -14.32 5.82 -1.00
CA SER A 8 -15.05 4.71 -0.40
C SER A 8 -14.35 3.36 -0.64
N GLN A 9 -13.87 3.14 -1.86
CA GLN A 9 -13.15 1.91 -2.20
C GLN A 9 -11.87 1.76 -1.36
N PHE A 10 -11.10 2.83 -1.25
CA PHE A 10 -9.88 2.80 -0.43
C PHE A 10 -10.19 2.55 1.03
N GLN A 11 -11.24 3.16 1.55
CA GLN A 11 -11.67 2.97 2.93
C GLN A 11 -12.06 1.52 3.20
N GLU A 12 -12.88 0.94 2.33
CA GLU A 12 -13.32 -0.46 2.46
C GLU A 12 -12.16 -1.42 2.41
N LEU A 13 -11.24 -1.20 1.47
CA LEU A 13 -10.04 -2.03 1.34
C LEU A 13 -9.14 -1.90 2.57
N ASN A 14 -9.02 -0.71 3.10
CA ASN A 14 -8.20 -0.48 4.29
C ASN A 14 -8.75 -1.21 5.50
N ILE A 15 -10.06 -1.19 5.69
CA ILE A 15 -10.72 -1.94 6.76
C ILE A 15 -10.51 -3.43 6.59
N ALA A 16 -10.74 -3.94 5.38
CA ALA A 16 -10.56 -5.35 5.08
C ALA A 16 -9.11 -5.79 5.28
N TYR A 17 -8.16 -4.95 4.88
CA TYR A 17 -6.74 -5.23 5.02
C TYR A 17 -6.33 -5.33 6.49
N MET A 18 -6.76 -4.35 7.30
CA MET A 18 -6.47 -4.35 8.73
C MET A 18 -7.09 -5.55 9.44
N ASP A 19 -8.32 -5.90 9.07
CA ASP A 19 -9.01 -7.06 9.65
C ASP A 19 -8.26 -8.34 9.34
N LYS A 20 -7.79 -8.50 8.13
CA LYS A 20 -7.14 -9.73 7.70
C LYS A 20 -5.69 -9.84 8.18
N HIS A 21 -4.93 -8.76 8.07
CA HIS A 21 -3.49 -8.81 8.29
C HIS A 21 -3.04 -8.25 9.64
N GLY A 22 -3.85 -7.41 10.28
CA GLY A 22 -3.53 -6.86 11.59
C GLY A 22 -2.51 -5.74 11.59
N PHE A 23 -2.13 -5.23 10.42
CA PHE A 23 -1.23 -4.09 10.28
C PHE A 23 -1.68 -3.23 9.09
N PRO A 24 -1.26 -1.94 9.04
CA PRO A 24 -1.74 -1.05 7.98
C PRO A 24 -1.15 -1.41 6.61
N PHE A 25 -1.90 -1.06 5.56
CA PHE A 25 -1.43 -1.22 4.19
C PHE A 25 -0.30 -0.24 3.93
N ILE A 26 0.86 -0.76 3.53
CA ILE A 26 2.05 0.05 3.28
C ILE A 26 2.48 -0.14 1.82
N ILE A 27 2.63 0.96 1.10
CA ILE A 27 3.06 0.92 -0.30
C ILE A 27 3.84 2.18 -0.63
N ALA A 28 4.94 2.00 -1.38
CA ALA A 28 5.69 3.13 -1.93
C ALA A 28 4.92 3.66 -3.15
N VAL A 29 4.43 4.89 -3.07
CA VAL A 29 3.51 5.45 -4.07
C VAL A 29 4.20 6.24 -5.18
N LYS A 30 5.49 6.55 -5.04
CA LYS A 30 6.21 7.33 -6.05
C LYS A 30 6.20 6.61 -7.39
N GLY A 31 5.73 7.33 -8.41
CA GLY A 31 5.63 6.78 -9.77
C GLY A 31 4.38 5.96 -10.04
N LEU A 32 3.49 5.82 -9.07
CA LEU A 32 2.25 5.07 -9.25
C LEU A 32 1.04 6.00 -9.43
N THR A 33 0.13 5.60 -10.30
CA THR A 33 -1.17 6.27 -10.44
C THR A 33 -2.14 5.77 -9.38
N LYS A 34 -3.26 6.48 -9.19
CA LYS A 34 -4.34 6.03 -8.30
C LYS A 34 -4.82 4.63 -8.68
N SER A 35 -4.98 4.38 -9.98
CA SER A 35 -5.45 3.09 -10.47
C SER A 35 -4.48 1.98 -10.13
N GLU A 36 -3.18 2.24 -10.26
CA GLU A 36 -2.15 1.26 -9.94
C GLU A 36 -2.12 0.96 -8.44
N ILE A 37 -2.26 1.99 -7.60
CA ILE A 37 -2.32 1.81 -6.15
C ILE A 37 -3.54 0.98 -5.77
N LEU A 38 -4.70 1.27 -6.36
CA LEU A 38 -5.93 0.53 -6.09
C LEU A 38 -5.80 -0.94 -6.52
N THR A 39 -5.20 -1.18 -7.69
CA THR A 39 -4.94 -2.53 -8.18
C THR A 39 -4.06 -3.32 -7.22
N GLN A 40 -2.97 -2.71 -6.76
CA GLN A 40 -2.08 -3.33 -5.78
C GLN A 40 -2.81 -3.63 -4.47
N PHE A 41 -3.63 -2.70 -4.03
CA PHE A 41 -4.40 -2.88 -2.80
C PHE A 41 -5.31 -4.11 -2.89
N LYS A 42 -6.02 -4.26 -4.01
CA LYS A 42 -6.90 -5.40 -4.25
C LYS A 42 -6.15 -6.72 -4.26
N ILE A 43 -4.98 -6.74 -4.88
CA ILE A 43 -4.12 -7.93 -4.91
C ILE A 43 -3.65 -8.26 -3.50
N ARG A 44 -3.14 -7.27 -2.79
CA ARG A 44 -2.49 -7.48 -1.51
C ARG A 44 -3.45 -7.86 -0.40
N VAL A 45 -4.69 -7.37 -0.44
CA VAL A 45 -5.69 -7.76 0.56
C VAL A 45 -6.01 -9.25 0.48
N ASN A 46 -5.81 -9.87 -0.70
CA ASN A 46 -6.06 -11.29 -0.91
C ASN A 46 -4.85 -12.20 -0.65
N ASN A 47 -3.67 -11.64 -0.43
CA ASN A 47 -2.48 -12.43 -0.14
C ASN A 47 -2.58 -13.08 1.23
N SER A 48 -1.82 -14.17 1.43
CA SER A 48 -1.71 -14.79 2.77
C SER A 48 -0.97 -13.84 3.72
N ASN A 49 -1.21 -13.99 5.01
CA ASN A 49 -0.56 -13.13 6.01
C ASN A 49 0.97 -13.16 5.95
N PRO A 50 1.63 -14.33 5.85
CA PRO A 50 3.10 -14.34 5.75
C PRO A 50 3.63 -13.63 4.51
N VAL A 51 2.99 -13.84 3.35
CA VAL A 51 3.39 -13.20 2.10
C VAL A 51 3.23 -11.69 2.22
N GLU A 52 2.12 -11.24 2.80
CA GLU A 52 1.84 -9.83 2.92
C GLU A 52 2.74 -9.14 3.95
N PHE A 53 3.12 -9.84 5.01
CA PHE A 53 4.07 -9.30 5.97
C PHE A 53 5.42 -9.03 5.29
N ASP A 54 5.91 -9.97 4.49
CA ASP A 54 7.16 -9.81 3.74
C ASP A 54 7.05 -8.65 2.75
N GLU A 55 5.92 -8.54 2.06
CA GLU A 55 5.68 -7.45 1.11
C GLU A 55 5.68 -6.10 1.82
N ALA A 56 5.04 -6.01 2.99
CA ALA A 56 5.00 -4.79 3.78
C ALA A 56 6.42 -4.36 4.19
N CYS A 57 7.24 -5.30 4.60
CA CYS A 57 8.64 -5.02 4.95
C CYS A 57 9.42 -4.49 3.75
N MET A 58 9.22 -5.10 2.57
CA MET A 58 9.87 -4.62 1.34
C MET A 58 9.44 -3.21 0.97
N GLN A 59 8.16 -2.89 1.16
CA GLN A 59 7.65 -1.54 0.88
C GLN A 59 8.24 -0.52 1.85
N VAL A 60 8.40 -0.86 3.12
CA VAL A 60 9.05 0.01 4.11
C VAL A 60 10.48 0.31 3.69
N GLU A 61 11.24 -0.71 3.29
CA GLU A 61 12.60 -0.54 2.79
C GLU A 61 12.64 0.37 1.56
N LYS A 62 11.73 0.18 0.65
CA LYS A 62 11.64 0.97 -0.58
C LYS A 62 11.36 2.43 -0.26
N ILE A 63 10.45 2.71 0.65
CA ILE A 63 10.13 4.07 1.08
C ILE A 63 11.36 4.71 1.73
N ALA A 64 12.06 3.97 2.59
CA ALA A 64 13.25 4.48 3.26
C ALA A 64 14.34 4.83 2.26
N LYS A 65 14.56 3.99 1.26
CA LYS A 65 15.56 4.24 0.21
C LYS A 65 15.21 5.48 -0.59
N LEU A 66 13.94 5.65 -0.94
CA LEU A 66 13.49 6.82 -1.69
C LEU A 66 13.71 8.10 -0.89
N ARG A 67 13.44 8.08 0.40
CA ARG A 67 13.66 9.24 1.28
C ARG A 67 15.14 9.59 1.39
N ILE A 68 16.00 8.60 1.56
CA ILE A 68 17.44 8.82 1.64
C ILE A 68 17.95 9.43 0.34
N THR A 69 17.52 8.91 -0.80
CA THR A 69 17.90 9.44 -2.10
C THR A 69 17.49 10.90 -2.25
N GLU A 70 16.28 11.24 -1.82
CA GLU A 70 15.79 12.63 -1.89
C GLU A 70 16.61 13.57 -1.02
N ILE A 71 17.04 13.10 0.15
CA ILE A 71 17.87 13.93 1.06
C ILE A 71 19.26 14.15 0.50
N LEU A 72 19.85 13.10 -0.10
CA LEU A 72 21.23 13.17 -0.62
C LEU A 72 21.32 13.88 -1.96
N ASP A 73 20.26 13.92 -2.73
CA ASP A 73 20.23 14.64 -3.98
C ASP A 73 19.99 16.13 -3.77
#